data_a5e2069c323e5a0cd4ee8e5976753c2a
#
_entry.id   a5e2069c323e5a0cd4ee8e5976753c2a
#
_cell.length_a   1.000
_cell.length_b   1.000
_cell.length_c   1.000
_cell.angle_alpha   90.00
_cell.angle_beta   90.00
_cell.angle_gamma   90.00
#
_symmetry.space_group_name_H-M   'P 1'
#
loop_
_entity.id
_entity.type
_entity.pdbx_description
1 polymer ?
#
loop_
_entity_poly.entity_id
_entity_poly.type
_entity_poly.pdbx_seq_one_letter_code
_entity_poly.pdbx_strand_id
1 'polypeptide(L)'
;MLFRSVEDTISILRGLRERYEIHHKVKFKDAALVAAAVLSHRYIADRFLPDKAIDLVDEAASKLRMEIDSMPAELDEVERRIMQLEIEREALRKETDKASIDRLTKLEKELAELKEEQHRLQAQWQQEKASIKGTSELKQQLEDARRDLEAAERAGDYGRASE
;
A
#
# COMPACT_ATOMS: atom_id res chain seq x y z
N MET A 1 -4.84 -18.82 -32.15
CA MET A 1 -4.42 -17.98 -31.01
C MET A 1 -3.60 -16.83 -31.58
N LEU A 2 -4.10 -15.60 -31.49
CA LEU A 2 -3.37 -14.42 -31.99
C LEU A 2 -2.29 -14.07 -30.95
N PHE A 3 -1.03 -14.31 -31.31
CA PHE A 3 0.10 -13.83 -30.54
C PHE A 3 0.11 -12.29 -30.62
N ARG A 4 -0.14 -11.63 -29.53
CA ARG A 4 -0.07 -10.17 -29.47
C ARG A 4 1.38 -9.72 -29.33
N SER A 5 1.73 -8.62 -29.99
CA SER A 5 3.05 -8.02 -29.88
C SER A 5 3.25 -7.37 -28.50
N VAL A 6 4.49 -7.00 -28.18
CA VAL A 6 4.80 -6.23 -26.97
C VAL A 6 4.11 -4.87 -27.05
N GLU A 7 4.08 -4.22 -28.21
CA GLU A 7 3.44 -2.94 -28.45
C GLU A 7 1.92 -2.99 -28.22
N ASP A 8 1.25 -4.04 -28.75
CA ASP A 8 -0.17 -4.28 -28.51
C ASP A 8 -0.46 -4.47 -27.02
N THR A 9 0.42 -5.21 -26.35
CA THR A 9 0.31 -5.46 -24.91
C THR A 9 0.44 -4.18 -24.10
N ILE A 10 1.38 -3.29 -24.43
CA ILE A 10 1.54 -1.99 -23.79
C ILE A 10 0.26 -1.16 -23.95
N SER A 11 -0.33 -1.16 -25.15
CA SER A 11 -1.58 -0.44 -25.41
C SER A 11 -2.73 -0.97 -24.57
N ILE A 12 -2.83 -2.29 -24.40
CA ILE A 12 -3.84 -2.93 -23.54
C ILE A 12 -3.60 -2.55 -22.06
N LEU A 13 -2.37 -2.64 -21.57
CA LEU A 13 -2.05 -2.28 -20.18
C LEU A 13 -2.35 -0.81 -19.90
N ARG A 14 -2.11 0.10 -20.86
CA ARG A 14 -2.50 1.51 -20.73
C ARG A 14 -4.02 1.67 -20.63
N GLY A 15 -4.79 0.92 -21.41
CA GLY A 15 -6.25 0.91 -21.32
C GLY A 15 -6.79 0.34 -20.01
N LEU A 16 -6.08 -0.61 -19.40
CA LEU A 16 -6.45 -1.21 -18.11
C LEU A 16 -5.94 -0.43 -16.89
N ARG A 17 -5.00 0.50 -17.09
CA ARG A 17 -4.29 1.21 -16.03
C ARG A 17 -5.21 1.80 -14.97
N GLU A 18 -6.22 2.55 -15.35
CA GLU A 18 -7.11 3.26 -14.42
C GLU A 18 -7.87 2.26 -13.54
N ARG A 19 -8.37 1.17 -14.12
CA ARG A 19 -9.08 0.11 -13.38
C ARG A 19 -8.18 -0.58 -12.35
N TYR A 20 -6.94 -0.88 -12.73
CA TYR A 20 -5.97 -1.49 -11.81
C TYR A 20 -5.51 -0.52 -10.72
N GLU A 21 -5.32 0.78 -11.04
CA GLU A 21 -5.02 1.81 -10.04
C GLU A 21 -6.13 1.93 -8.99
N ILE A 22 -7.39 1.81 -9.39
CA ILE A 22 -8.54 1.84 -8.48
C ILE A 22 -8.61 0.57 -7.65
N HIS A 23 -8.46 -0.59 -8.29
CA HIS A 23 -8.56 -1.89 -7.61
C HIS A 23 -7.48 -2.09 -6.55
N HIS A 24 -6.22 -1.87 -6.93
CA HIS A 24 -5.08 -2.04 -6.02
C HIS A 24 -4.77 -0.82 -5.16
N LYS A 25 -5.39 0.33 -5.43
CA LYS A 25 -5.15 1.61 -4.73
C LYS A 25 -3.69 2.06 -4.79
N VAL A 26 -3.02 1.77 -5.91
CA VAL A 26 -1.64 2.17 -6.23
C VAL A 26 -1.60 2.88 -7.56
N LYS A 27 -0.57 3.72 -7.79
CA LYS A 27 -0.37 4.42 -9.06
C LYS A 27 0.64 3.69 -9.92
N PHE A 28 0.34 3.58 -11.23
CA PHE A 28 1.26 3.00 -12.22
C PHE A 28 1.91 4.11 -13.06
N LYS A 29 3.24 4.12 -13.08
CA LYS A 29 3.97 4.91 -14.06
C LYS A 29 3.92 4.19 -15.41
N ASP A 30 3.87 4.94 -16.52
CA ASP A 30 3.88 4.37 -17.88
C ASP A 30 5.09 3.46 -18.11
N ALA A 31 6.25 3.86 -17.62
CA ALA A 31 7.46 3.05 -17.67
C ALA A 31 7.32 1.67 -17.00
N ALA A 32 6.49 1.53 -15.95
CA ALA A 32 6.23 0.25 -15.30
C ALA A 32 5.39 -0.67 -16.19
N LEU A 33 4.41 -0.13 -16.91
CA LEU A 33 3.60 -0.91 -17.87
C LEU A 33 4.44 -1.39 -19.05
N VAL A 34 5.30 -0.51 -19.58
CA VAL A 34 6.27 -0.86 -20.62
C VAL A 34 7.21 -1.97 -20.13
N ALA A 35 7.77 -1.80 -18.93
CA ALA A 35 8.65 -2.80 -18.32
C ALA A 35 7.94 -4.14 -18.12
N ALA A 36 6.68 -4.14 -17.67
CA ALA A 36 5.90 -5.36 -17.47
C ALA A 36 5.71 -6.13 -18.80
N ALA A 37 5.38 -5.45 -19.89
CA ALA A 37 5.25 -6.08 -21.21
C ALA A 37 6.58 -6.65 -21.70
N VAL A 38 7.68 -5.88 -21.62
CA VAL A 38 9.00 -6.30 -22.10
C VAL A 38 9.58 -7.43 -21.23
N LEU A 39 9.55 -7.29 -19.90
CA LEU A 39 10.14 -8.27 -18.98
C LEU A 39 9.36 -9.58 -18.97
N SER A 40 8.02 -9.53 -19.00
CA SER A 40 7.21 -10.73 -19.09
C SER A 40 7.44 -11.47 -20.39
N HIS A 41 7.59 -10.74 -21.51
CA HIS A 41 7.92 -11.35 -22.80
C HIS A 41 9.28 -12.06 -22.76
N ARG A 42 10.26 -11.45 -22.12
CA ARG A 42 11.65 -11.94 -22.08
C ARG A 42 11.87 -13.09 -21.08
N TYR A 43 11.23 -13.04 -19.92
CA TYR A 43 11.57 -13.95 -18.81
C TYR A 43 10.49 -14.97 -18.46
N ILE A 44 9.23 -14.76 -18.89
CA ILE A 44 8.14 -15.71 -18.62
C ILE A 44 7.86 -16.49 -19.94
N ALA A 45 8.32 -17.75 -19.96
CA ALA A 45 8.19 -18.60 -21.15
C ALA A 45 6.85 -19.35 -21.24
N ASP A 46 6.24 -19.66 -20.11
CA ASP A 46 5.13 -20.61 -20.00
C ASP A 46 3.77 -20.02 -20.39
N ARG A 47 3.70 -18.71 -20.60
CA ARG A 47 2.46 -17.99 -20.92
C ARG A 47 2.64 -17.03 -22.08
N PHE A 48 1.52 -16.61 -22.66
CA PHE A 48 1.48 -15.70 -23.80
C PHE A 48 1.13 -14.28 -23.39
N LEU A 49 1.53 -13.32 -24.25
CA LEU A 49 1.06 -11.95 -24.16
C LEU A 49 -0.41 -11.86 -24.66
N PRO A 50 -1.26 -11.02 -24.04
CA PRO A 50 -0.95 -10.05 -22.97
C PRO A 50 -1.00 -10.61 -21.54
N ASP A 51 -1.53 -11.82 -21.36
CA ASP A 51 -1.91 -12.36 -20.04
C ASP A 51 -0.77 -12.34 -19.03
N LYS A 52 0.42 -12.79 -19.40
CA LYS A 52 1.59 -12.80 -18.52
C LYS A 52 2.06 -11.40 -18.10
N ALA A 53 1.81 -10.37 -18.92
CA ALA A 53 2.13 -9.00 -18.57
C ALA A 53 1.08 -8.40 -17.62
N ILE A 54 -0.19 -8.77 -17.80
CA ILE A 54 -1.30 -8.42 -16.92
C ILE A 54 -1.06 -9.05 -15.54
N ASP A 55 -0.77 -10.35 -15.48
CA ASP A 55 -0.47 -11.06 -14.23
C ASP A 55 0.71 -10.42 -13.49
N LEU A 56 1.77 -10.03 -14.22
CA LEU A 56 2.93 -9.38 -13.61
C LEU A 56 2.59 -8.02 -12.99
N VAL A 57 1.74 -7.22 -13.66
CA VAL A 57 1.25 -5.94 -13.12
C VAL A 57 0.37 -6.17 -11.90
N ASP A 58 -0.52 -7.14 -11.94
CA ASP A 58 -1.43 -7.48 -10.84
C ASP A 58 -0.67 -7.94 -9.59
N GLU A 59 0.27 -8.85 -9.75
CA GLU A 59 1.11 -9.36 -8.66
C GLU A 59 1.99 -8.26 -8.05
N ALA A 60 2.63 -7.43 -8.90
CA ALA A 60 3.45 -6.32 -8.43
C ALA A 60 2.63 -5.27 -7.67
N ALA A 61 1.42 -4.98 -8.14
CA ALA A 61 0.51 -4.05 -7.48
C ALA A 61 -0.01 -4.59 -6.14
N SER A 62 -0.36 -5.88 -6.10
CA SER A 62 -0.80 -6.56 -4.87
C SER A 62 0.29 -6.56 -3.82
N LYS A 63 1.54 -6.84 -4.22
CA LYS A 63 2.70 -6.80 -3.32
C LYS A 63 2.93 -5.39 -2.78
N LEU A 64 2.92 -4.38 -3.66
CA LEU A 64 3.11 -3.00 -3.26
C LEU A 64 1.98 -2.53 -2.32
N ARG A 65 0.75 -2.95 -2.57
CA ARG A 65 -0.40 -2.67 -1.69
C ARG A 65 -0.19 -3.29 -0.31
N MET A 66 0.29 -4.51 -0.24
CA MET A 66 0.59 -5.19 1.01
C MET A 66 1.70 -4.44 1.79
N GLU A 67 2.74 -3.96 1.09
CA GLU A 67 3.81 -3.15 1.69
C GLU A 67 3.28 -1.82 2.26
N ILE A 68 2.39 -1.13 1.53
CA ILE A 68 1.75 0.13 1.99
C ILE A 68 0.87 -0.11 3.23
N ASP A 69 0.19 -1.24 3.30
CA ASP A 69 -0.68 -1.57 4.44
C ASP A 69 0.09 -2.13 5.64
N SER A 70 1.33 -2.57 5.43
CA SER A 70 2.19 -3.10 6.49
C SER A 70 2.71 -1.98 7.38
N MET A 71 2.96 -2.33 8.63
CA MET A 71 3.61 -1.42 9.57
C MET A 71 5.06 -1.15 9.14
N PRO A 72 5.54 0.10 9.17
CA PRO A 72 6.93 0.43 8.89
C PRO A 72 7.89 -0.33 9.81
N ALA A 73 9.03 -0.77 9.27
CA ALA A 73 10.01 -1.54 10.04
C ALA A 73 10.55 -0.77 11.24
N GLU A 74 10.72 0.54 11.11
CA GLU A 74 11.14 1.43 12.20
C GLU A 74 10.15 1.42 13.37
N LEU A 75 8.85 1.46 13.08
CA LEU A 75 7.81 1.40 14.11
C LEU A 75 7.77 0.03 14.79
N ASP A 76 7.89 -1.06 14.04
CA ASP A 76 7.95 -2.43 14.58
C ASP A 76 9.17 -2.63 15.49
N GLU A 77 10.34 -2.06 15.16
CA GLU A 77 11.54 -2.10 15.98
C GLU A 77 11.36 -1.35 17.31
N VAL A 78 10.80 -0.16 17.26
CA VAL A 78 10.49 0.63 18.46
C VAL A 78 9.48 -0.10 19.36
N GLU A 79 8.42 -0.67 18.79
CA GLU A 79 7.42 -1.44 19.55
C GLU A 79 8.03 -2.67 20.23
N ARG A 80 8.88 -3.41 19.54
CA ARG A 80 9.60 -4.55 20.14
C ARG A 80 10.51 -4.11 21.27
N ARG A 81 11.19 -2.98 21.11
CA ARG A 81 12.06 -2.44 22.16
C ARG A 81 11.26 -2.01 23.39
N ILE A 82 10.15 -1.33 23.20
CA ILE A 82 9.22 -0.95 24.28
C ILE A 82 8.78 -2.21 25.03
N MET A 83 8.33 -3.24 24.32
CA MET A 83 7.88 -4.50 24.94
C MET A 83 8.99 -5.15 25.80
N GLN A 84 10.23 -5.20 25.30
CA GLN A 84 11.37 -5.73 26.05
C GLN A 84 11.61 -4.93 27.34
N LEU A 85 11.61 -3.61 27.25
CA LEU A 85 11.81 -2.74 28.41
C LEU A 85 10.64 -2.80 29.40
N GLU A 86 9.42 -2.97 28.96
CA GLU A 86 8.27 -3.16 29.83
C GLU A 86 8.37 -4.47 30.63
N ILE A 87 8.83 -5.55 30.00
CA ILE A 87 9.09 -6.82 30.71
C ILE A 87 10.20 -6.63 31.75
N GLU A 88 11.31 -5.97 31.38
CA GLU A 88 12.42 -5.66 32.29
C GLU A 88 11.94 -4.79 33.47
N ARG A 89 11.11 -3.78 33.18
CA ARG A 89 10.50 -2.91 34.20
C ARG A 89 9.70 -3.69 35.24
N GLU A 90 8.85 -4.61 34.80
CA GLU A 90 8.03 -5.43 35.70
C GLU A 90 8.88 -6.40 36.55
N ALA A 91 10.02 -6.86 36.04
CA ALA A 91 10.97 -7.63 36.82
C ALA A 91 11.66 -6.76 37.88
N LEU A 92 12.20 -5.59 37.49
CA LEU A 92 12.90 -4.68 38.39
C LEU A 92 12.02 -4.09 39.49
N ARG A 93 10.73 -3.92 39.25
CA ARG A 93 9.77 -3.45 40.28
C ARG A 93 9.64 -4.36 41.49
N LYS A 94 10.02 -5.63 41.35
CA LYS A 94 9.99 -6.62 42.44
C LYS A 94 11.25 -6.60 43.29
N GLU A 95 12.30 -5.95 42.80
CA GLU A 95 13.58 -5.85 43.46
C GLU A 95 13.64 -4.59 44.34
N THR A 96 14.40 -4.68 45.43
CA THR A 96 14.52 -3.59 46.44
C THR A 96 15.93 -3.07 46.62
N ASP A 97 16.90 -3.67 45.90
CA ASP A 97 18.29 -3.25 45.96
C ASP A 97 18.53 -1.94 45.20
N LYS A 98 19.54 -1.19 45.66
CA LYS A 98 19.85 0.13 45.08
C LYS A 98 20.17 0.09 43.60
N ALA A 99 20.87 -0.96 43.12
CA ALA A 99 21.25 -1.08 41.72
C ALA A 99 20.03 -1.28 40.83
N SER A 100 19.05 -2.08 41.26
CA SER A 100 17.78 -2.30 40.57
C SER A 100 16.91 -1.02 40.53
N ILE A 101 16.88 -0.23 41.59
CA ILE A 101 16.19 1.06 41.63
C ILE A 101 16.84 2.05 40.67
N ASP A 102 18.16 2.17 40.65
CA ASP A 102 18.88 3.04 39.73
C ASP A 102 18.67 2.63 38.26
N ARG A 103 18.63 1.31 37.99
CA ARG A 103 18.32 0.77 36.68
C ARG A 103 16.88 1.05 36.26
N LEU A 104 15.91 0.87 37.16
CA LEU A 104 14.51 1.14 36.94
C LEU A 104 14.28 2.61 36.53
N THR A 105 14.91 3.55 37.22
CA THR A 105 14.80 4.99 36.90
C THR A 105 15.30 5.31 35.49
N LYS A 106 16.44 4.71 35.09
CA LYS A 106 16.97 4.90 33.73
C LYS A 106 16.08 4.26 32.66
N LEU A 107 15.56 3.08 32.94
CA LEU A 107 14.67 2.34 32.05
C LEU A 107 13.34 3.08 31.86
N GLU A 108 12.77 3.65 32.91
CA GLU A 108 11.54 4.43 32.81
C GLU A 108 11.71 5.69 31.94
N LYS A 109 12.89 6.31 31.99
CA LYS A 109 13.24 7.42 31.08
C LYS A 109 13.35 6.95 29.63
N GLU A 110 14.09 5.86 29.38
CA GLU A 110 14.22 5.25 28.04
C GLU A 110 12.84 4.86 27.48
N LEU A 111 11.97 4.28 28.32
CA LEU A 111 10.60 3.95 27.93
C LEU A 111 9.77 5.19 27.55
N ALA A 112 9.90 6.29 28.27
CA ALA A 112 9.18 7.51 27.95
C ALA A 112 9.63 8.08 26.61
N GLU A 113 10.92 8.13 26.35
CA GLU A 113 11.50 8.58 25.08
C GLU A 113 11.05 7.70 23.91
N LEU A 114 11.10 6.37 24.04
CA LEU A 114 10.65 5.45 23.00
C LEU A 114 9.14 5.50 22.75
N LYS A 115 8.32 5.72 23.76
CA LYS A 115 6.87 5.89 23.62
C LYS A 115 6.53 7.18 22.89
N GLU A 116 7.26 8.26 23.13
CA GLU A 116 7.11 9.50 22.38
C GLU A 116 7.48 9.30 20.90
N GLU A 117 8.58 8.60 20.64
CA GLU A 117 8.99 8.24 19.28
C GLU A 117 7.97 7.34 18.59
N GLN A 118 7.46 6.30 19.26
CA GLN A 118 6.37 5.46 18.77
C GLN A 118 5.15 6.29 18.35
N HIS A 119 4.69 7.21 19.19
CA HIS A 119 3.55 8.05 18.87
C HIS A 119 3.80 8.93 17.65
N ARG A 120 5.01 9.49 17.53
CA ARG A 120 5.40 10.29 16.37
C ARG A 120 5.38 9.47 15.07
N LEU A 121 6.02 8.31 15.07
CA LEU A 121 6.07 7.41 13.90
C LEU A 121 4.68 6.88 13.54
N GLN A 122 3.88 6.52 14.53
CA GLN A 122 2.51 6.05 14.32
C GLN A 122 1.62 7.13 13.72
N ALA A 123 1.71 8.38 14.20
CA ALA A 123 0.96 9.51 13.66
C ALA A 123 1.36 9.79 12.20
N GLN A 124 2.66 9.78 11.90
CA GLN A 124 3.17 9.94 10.53
C GLN A 124 2.64 8.84 9.60
N TRP A 125 2.75 7.58 10.00
CA TRP A 125 2.25 6.45 9.22
C TRP A 125 0.74 6.53 8.97
N GLN A 126 -0.05 6.88 9.99
CA GLN A 126 -1.49 7.06 9.84
C GLN A 126 -1.83 8.21 8.87
N GLN A 127 -1.09 9.31 8.92
CA GLN A 127 -1.28 10.44 8.01
C GLN A 127 -0.95 10.06 6.56
N GLU A 128 0.16 9.36 6.33
CA GLU A 128 0.55 8.86 5.00
C GLU A 128 -0.52 7.90 4.44
N LYS A 129 -0.97 6.95 5.26
CA LYS A 129 -2.00 5.97 4.89
C LYS A 129 -3.35 6.65 4.58
N ALA A 130 -3.75 7.64 5.37
CA ALA A 130 -4.98 8.41 5.14
C ALA A 130 -4.92 9.21 3.83
N SER A 131 -3.77 9.81 3.51
CA SER A 131 -3.55 10.53 2.25
C SER A 131 -3.69 9.62 1.02
N ILE A 132 -3.11 8.42 1.07
CA ILE A 132 -3.22 7.42 0.00
C ILE A 132 -4.69 6.97 -0.14
N LYS A 133 -5.35 6.69 0.97
CA LYS A 133 -6.75 6.24 0.99
C LYS A 133 -7.71 7.29 0.42
N GLY A 134 -7.60 8.55 0.86
CA GLY A 134 -8.45 9.64 0.36
C GLY A 134 -8.32 9.85 -1.16
N THR A 135 -7.11 9.77 -1.71
CA THR A 135 -6.90 9.85 -3.16
C THR A 135 -7.56 8.69 -3.89
N SER A 136 -7.53 7.48 -3.33
CA SER A 136 -8.16 6.29 -3.93
C SER A 136 -9.69 6.36 -3.90
N GLU A 137 -10.27 6.86 -2.81
CA GLU A 137 -11.72 7.01 -2.66
C GLU A 137 -12.29 8.03 -3.67
N LEU A 138 -11.59 9.16 -3.87
CA LEU A 138 -11.99 10.16 -4.87
C LEU A 138 -11.94 9.60 -6.29
N LYS A 139 -10.92 8.82 -6.63
CA LYS A 139 -10.85 8.14 -7.95
C LYS A 139 -11.99 7.14 -8.14
N GLN A 140 -12.32 6.38 -7.09
CA GLN A 140 -13.43 5.44 -7.14
C GLN A 140 -14.76 6.15 -7.40
N GLN A 141 -15.03 7.23 -6.69
CA GLN A 141 -16.24 8.05 -6.87
C GLN A 141 -16.34 8.60 -8.29
N LEU A 142 -15.21 9.08 -8.84
CA LEU A 142 -15.17 9.60 -10.21
C LEU A 142 -15.47 8.50 -11.25
N GLU A 143 -14.93 7.30 -11.06
CA GLU A 143 -15.18 6.17 -11.97
C GLU A 143 -16.62 5.66 -11.85
N ASP A 144 -17.18 5.64 -10.64
CA ASP A 144 -18.57 5.28 -10.42
C ASP A 144 -19.50 6.30 -11.09
N ALA A 145 -19.23 7.61 -10.95
CA ALA A 145 -19.97 8.67 -11.61
C ALA A 145 -19.89 8.59 -13.17
N ARG A 146 -18.71 8.29 -13.71
CA ARG A 146 -18.54 8.06 -15.16
C ARG A 146 -19.37 6.88 -15.65
N ARG A 147 -19.38 5.80 -14.89
CA ARG A 147 -20.14 4.60 -15.22
C ARG A 147 -21.64 4.86 -15.20
N ASP A 148 -22.11 5.64 -14.22
CA ASP A 148 -23.52 6.05 -14.11
C ASP A 148 -23.91 6.97 -15.25
N LEU A 149 -23.05 7.92 -15.64
CA LEU A 149 -23.24 8.79 -16.80
C LEU A 149 -23.38 7.96 -18.09
N GLU A 150 -22.44 7.06 -18.37
CA GLU A 150 -22.50 6.19 -19.55
C GLU A 150 -23.77 5.31 -19.56
N ALA A 151 -24.20 4.84 -18.39
CA ALA A 151 -25.43 4.04 -18.28
C ALA A 151 -26.68 4.88 -18.57
N ALA A 152 -26.75 6.13 -18.06
CA ALA A 152 -27.84 7.07 -18.32
C ALA A 152 -27.89 7.47 -19.78
N GLU A 153 -26.75 7.78 -20.42
CA GLU A 153 -26.67 8.08 -21.85
C GLU A 153 -27.16 6.92 -22.73
N ARG A 154 -26.74 5.68 -22.43
CA ARG A 154 -27.23 4.49 -23.16
C ARG A 154 -28.71 4.24 -22.98
N ALA A 155 -29.28 4.63 -21.84
CA ALA A 155 -30.71 4.55 -21.56
C ALA A 155 -31.52 5.71 -22.17
N GLY A 156 -30.85 6.75 -22.68
CA GLY A 156 -31.48 7.98 -23.20
C GLY A 156 -32.04 8.88 -22.10
N ASP A 157 -31.66 8.68 -20.86
CA ASP A 157 -32.07 9.49 -19.70
C ASP A 157 -31.09 10.65 -19.51
N TYR A 158 -31.29 11.68 -20.31
CA TYR A 158 -30.44 12.89 -20.27
C TYR A 158 -30.67 13.74 -19.00
N GLY A 159 -31.80 13.56 -18.30
CA GLY A 159 -32.05 14.21 -17.03
C GLY A 159 -31.04 13.69 -15.97
N ARG A 160 -30.94 12.39 -15.82
CA ARG A 160 -30.02 11.74 -14.92
C ARG A 160 -28.53 11.89 -15.33
N ALA A 161 -28.28 12.00 -16.64
CA ALA A 161 -26.94 12.27 -17.15
C ALA A 161 -26.42 13.68 -16.84
N SER A 162 -27.31 14.63 -16.47
CA SER A 162 -26.96 16.01 -16.14
C SER A 162 -26.77 16.27 -14.62
N GLU A 163 -27.08 15.31 -13.78
CA GLU A 163 -26.84 15.33 -12.32
C GLU A 163 -25.39 14.94 -11.98
#